data_18a7d6382354a3f1af9da227036b9803
#
_entry.id   18a7d6382354a3f1af9da227036b9803
#
_cell.length_a   1.000
_cell.length_b   1.000
_cell.length_c   1.000
_cell.angle_alpha   90.00
_cell.angle_beta   90.00
_cell.angle_gamma   90.00
#
_symmetry.space_group_name_H-M   'P 1'
#
loop_
_entity.id
_entity.type
_entity.pdbx_description
1 polymer ?
#
loop_
_entity_poly.entity_id
_entity_poly.type
_entity_poly.pdbx_seq_one_letter_code
_entity_poly.pdbx_strand_id
1 'polypeptide(L)'
;MKHLDVKAFSKLYKSVVPNNLCDRTVSEMDNLKFHEHTFYNANTNEYKPRSGSQELSMSWGNVSTKNDLNKLVDDTAFRYVKELNMPWFDKY
;
A
#
# COMPACT_ATOMS: atom_id res chain seq x y z
N MET A 1 5.40 31.66 -9.01
CA MET A 1 5.06 30.25 -9.19
C MET A 1 3.78 29.97 -8.45
N LYS A 2 2.80 29.42 -9.14
CA LYS A 2 1.55 29.06 -8.49
C LYS A 2 1.75 27.85 -7.56
N HIS A 3 1.22 27.93 -6.37
CA HIS A 3 1.19 26.78 -5.48
C HIS A 3 0.25 25.73 -6.05
N LEU A 4 0.72 24.49 -6.11
CA LEU A 4 -0.13 23.38 -6.45
C LEU A 4 -1.05 23.08 -5.28
N ASP A 5 -2.36 23.03 -5.56
CA ASP A 5 -3.31 22.62 -4.54
C ASP A 5 -3.25 21.10 -4.39
N VAL A 6 -2.73 20.64 -3.26
CA VAL A 6 -2.61 19.21 -2.98
C VAL A 6 -3.97 18.51 -3.07
N LYS A 7 -5.04 19.20 -2.73
CA LYS A 7 -6.39 18.62 -2.81
C LYS A 7 -6.80 18.27 -4.24
N ALA A 8 -6.27 19.01 -5.23
CA ALA A 8 -6.57 18.72 -6.63
C ALA A 8 -6.03 17.34 -7.06
N PHE A 9 -5.00 16.85 -6.37
CA PHE A 9 -4.38 15.55 -6.64
C PHE A 9 -4.77 14.47 -5.64
N SER A 10 -5.56 14.82 -4.63
CA SER A 10 -6.00 13.88 -3.61
C SER A 10 -7.41 13.40 -3.94
N LYS A 11 -7.60 12.08 -3.95
CA LYS A 11 -8.90 11.46 -4.22
C LYS A 11 -9.17 10.36 -3.23
N LEU A 12 -10.42 10.23 -2.83
CA LEU A 12 -10.86 9.17 -1.95
C LEU A 12 -11.85 8.28 -2.70
N TYR A 13 -11.56 7.01 -2.76
CA TYR A 13 -12.44 6.01 -3.36
C TYR A 13 -13.07 5.18 -2.25
N LYS A 14 -14.35 5.39 -2.03
CA LYS A 14 -15.09 4.66 -1.00
C LYS A 14 -15.65 3.36 -1.54
N SER A 15 -15.76 2.37 -0.67
CA SER A 15 -16.39 1.08 -0.96
C SER A 15 -15.75 0.32 -2.12
N VAL A 16 -14.45 0.56 -2.37
CA VAL A 16 -13.70 -0.14 -3.41
C VAL A 16 -13.37 -1.56 -2.97
N VAL A 17 -13.09 -1.75 -1.67
CA VAL A 17 -12.74 -3.08 -1.14
C VAL A 17 -14.00 -3.73 -0.58
N PRO A 18 -14.43 -4.90 -1.12
CA PRO A 18 -15.58 -5.61 -0.59
C PRO A 18 -15.41 -6.00 0.88
N ASN A 19 -16.49 -5.95 1.65
CA ASN A 19 -16.44 -6.25 3.08
C ASN A 19 -15.91 -7.65 3.37
N ASN A 20 -16.33 -8.65 2.59
CA ASN A 20 -15.85 -10.02 2.76
C ASN A 20 -14.33 -10.14 2.54
N LEU A 21 -13.79 -9.36 1.61
CA LEU A 21 -12.36 -9.33 1.36
C LEU A 21 -11.61 -8.69 2.53
N CYS A 22 -12.14 -7.59 3.06
CA CYS A 22 -11.60 -6.95 4.25
C CYS A 22 -11.58 -7.90 5.45
N ASP A 23 -12.71 -8.54 5.73
CA ASP A 23 -12.86 -9.42 6.88
C ASP A 23 -11.93 -10.62 6.79
N ARG A 24 -11.84 -11.22 5.61
CA ARG A 24 -10.95 -12.35 5.38
C ARG A 24 -9.48 -11.96 5.53
N THR A 25 -9.11 -10.80 5.01
CA THR A 25 -7.74 -10.30 5.13
C THR A 25 -7.37 -10.06 6.59
N VAL A 26 -8.24 -9.40 7.35
CA VAL A 26 -8.00 -9.12 8.77
C VAL A 26 -7.88 -10.42 9.56
N SER A 27 -8.77 -11.38 9.31
CA SER A 27 -8.71 -12.69 9.97
C SER A 27 -7.41 -13.43 9.71
N GLU A 28 -6.93 -13.40 8.47
CA GLU A 28 -5.66 -14.04 8.13
C GLU A 28 -4.47 -13.31 8.75
N MET A 29 -4.53 -11.96 8.78
CA MET A 29 -3.48 -11.17 9.41
C MET A 29 -3.36 -11.43 10.90
N ASP A 30 -4.47 -11.71 11.59
CA ASP A 30 -4.44 -12.04 13.02
C ASP A 30 -3.62 -13.30 13.33
N ASN A 31 -3.42 -14.16 12.35
CA ASN A 31 -2.63 -15.39 12.50
C ASN A 31 -1.17 -15.21 12.09
N LEU A 32 -0.78 -14.06 11.60
CA LEU A 32 0.59 -13.79 11.20
C LEU A 32 1.41 -13.28 12.38
N LYS A 33 2.71 -13.59 12.35
CA LYS A 33 3.65 -13.03 13.31
C LYS A 33 4.14 -11.69 12.80
N PHE A 34 4.00 -10.66 13.62
CA PHE A 34 4.48 -9.32 13.32
C PHE A 34 5.71 -9.00 14.15
N HIS A 35 6.60 -8.23 13.57
CA HIS A 35 7.82 -7.75 14.22
C HIS A 35 8.06 -6.29 13.82
N GLU A 36 9.03 -5.65 14.44
CA GLU A 36 9.40 -4.29 14.08
C GLU A 36 9.78 -4.19 12.61
N HIS A 37 9.41 -3.07 12.00
CA HIS A 37 9.78 -2.79 10.62
C HIS A 37 11.29 -2.75 10.48
N THR A 38 11.84 -3.52 9.56
CA THR A 38 13.27 -3.60 9.30
C THR A 38 13.63 -2.91 8.01
N PHE A 39 14.87 -2.43 7.93
CA PHE A 39 15.41 -1.79 6.75
C PHE A 39 16.61 -2.58 6.25
N TYR A 40 16.72 -2.72 4.93
CA TYR A 40 17.86 -3.37 4.33
C TYR A 40 19.04 -2.41 4.27
N ASN A 41 20.19 -2.87 4.78
CA ASN A 41 21.43 -2.13 4.67
C ASN A 41 22.31 -2.79 3.60
N ALA A 42 22.47 -2.12 2.47
CA ALA A 42 23.25 -2.63 1.34
C ALA A 42 24.75 -2.78 1.67
N ASN A 43 25.27 -1.97 2.59
CA ASN A 43 26.67 -2.04 2.98
C ASN A 43 27.02 -3.28 3.80
N THR A 44 26.06 -3.75 4.59
CA THR A 44 26.26 -4.92 5.46
C THR A 44 25.48 -6.14 5.00
N ASN A 45 24.62 -6.01 3.98
CA ASN A 45 23.72 -7.06 3.51
C ASN A 45 22.80 -7.61 4.63
N GLU A 46 22.38 -6.74 5.52
CA GLU A 46 21.56 -7.15 6.66
C GLU A 46 20.24 -6.38 6.70
N TYR A 47 19.21 -7.05 7.24
CA TYR A 47 17.96 -6.40 7.61
C TYR A 47 17.99 -6.11 9.10
N LYS A 48 17.88 -4.83 9.45
CA LYS A 48 17.90 -4.41 10.86
C LYS A 48 16.71 -3.53 11.18
N PRO A 49 16.14 -3.64 12.39
CA PRO A 49 15.15 -2.67 12.84
C PRO A 49 15.79 -1.31 12.99
N ARG A 50 15.07 -0.29 12.58
CA ARG A 50 15.52 1.08 12.76
C ARG A 50 15.37 1.45 14.22
N SER A 51 16.46 1.94 14.83
CA SER A 51 16.45 2.37 16.22
C SER A 51 15.39 3.45 16.44
N GLY A 52 14.51 3.24 17.44
CA GLY A 52 13.46 4.18 17.80
C GLY A 52 12.24 4.16 16.89
N SER A 53 12.21 3.31 15.87
CA SER A 53 11.05 3.19 14.98
C SER A 53 10.08 2.16 15.57
N GLN A 54 8.93 2.63 16.05
CA GLN A 54 7.84 1.79 16.53
C GLN A 54 6.53 2.06 15.79
N GLU A 55 6.64 2.76 14.66
CA GLU A 55 5.48 3.21 13.92
C GLU A 55 4.80 2.11 13.13
N LEU A 56 5.58 1.13 12.68
CA LEU A 56 5.10 0.07 11.82
C LEU A 56 5.53 -1.29 12.34
N SER A 57 4.61 -2.22 12.26
CA SER A 57 4.89 -3.64 12.40
C SER A 57 4.79 -4.32 11.06
N MET A 58 5.66 -5.27 10.78
CA MET A 58 5.64 -5.99 9.51
C MET A 58 5.69 -7.49 9.73
N SER A 59 5.28 -8.22 8.72
CA SER A 59 5.35 -9.67 8.70
C SER A 59 5.85 -10.14 7.34
N TRP A 60 6.65 -11.19 7.33
CA TRP A 60 7.08 -11.87 6.11
C TRP A 60 6.05 -12.88 5.61
N GLY A 61 4.99 -13.09 6.39
CA GLY A 61 3.90 -13.98 5.97
C GLY A 61 3.06 -13.39 4.87
N ASN A 62 2.29 -14.25 4.21
CA ASN A 62 1.37 -13.86 3.15
C ASN A 62 -0.06 -14.15 3.55
N VAL A 63 -0.98 -13.34 3.04
CA VAL A 63 -2.40 -13.59 3.14
C VAL A 63 -2.92 -14.10 1.79
N SER A 64 -3.95 -14.94 1.82
CA SER A 64 -4.53 -15.50 0.61
C SER A 64 -5.18 -14.43 -0.28
N THR A 65 -5.55 -13.30 0.31
CA THR A 65 -6.20 -12.19 -0.39
C THR A 65 -5.22 -11.26 -1.11
N LYS A 66 -3.92 -11.55 -1.04
CA LYS A 66 -2.86 -10.68 -1.57
C LYS A 66 -3.10 -10.30 -3.05
N ASN A 67 -3.39 -11.29 -3.88
CA ASN A 67 -3.58 -11.04 -5.31
C ASN A 67 -4.81 -10.19 -5.58
N ASP A 68 -5.90 -10.43 -4.86
CA ASP A 68 -7.11 -9.64 -4.97
C ASP A 68 -6.88 -8.19 -4.53
N LEU A 69 -6.14 -8.00 -3.43
CA LEU A 69 -5.81 -6.67 -2.94
C LEU A 69 -4.90 -5.93 -3.92
N ASN A 70 -3.90 -6.60 -4.47
CA ASN A 70 -3.01 -6.01 -5.47
C ASN A 70 -3.76 -5.56 -6.70
N LYS A 71 -4.72 -6.37 -7.16
CA LYS A 71 -5.55 -6.00 -8.29
C LYS A 71 -6.39 -4.76 -8.00
N LEU A 72 -6.97 -4.67 -6.80
CA LEU A 72 -7.74 -3.49 -6.40
C LEU A 72 -6.88 -2.25 -6.36
N VAL A 73 -5.66 -2.35 -5.84
CA VAL A 73 -4.71 -1.23 -5.82
C VAL A 73 -4.36 -0.79 -7.23
N ASP A 74 -4.05 -1.73 -8.11
CA ASP A 74 -3.70 -1.43 -9.49
C ASP A 74 -4.86 -0.80 -10.25
N ASP A 75 -6.06 -1.36 -10.12
CA ASP A 75 -7.25 -0.83 -10.78
C ASP A 75 -7.58 0.58 -10.29
N THR A 76 -7.43 0.82 -8.99
CA THR A 76 -7.68 2.14 -8.39
C THR A 76 -6.63 3.16 -8.84
N ALA A 77 -5.36 2.76 -8.88
CA ALA A 77 -4.28 3.61 -9.36
C ALA A 77 -4.50 3.99 -10.84
N PHE A 78 -4.91 3.03 -11.65
CA PHE A 78 -5.21 3.27 -13.05
C PHE A 78 -6.39 4.24 -13.22
N ARG A 79 -7.44 4.07 -12.43
CA ARG A 79 -8.57 4.98 -12.39
C ARG A 79 -8.14 6.39 -12.00
N TYR A 80 -7.29 6.52 -10.99
CA TYR A 80 -6.76 7.79 -10.53
C TYR A 80 -6.00 8.50 -11.64
N VAL A 81 -5.11 7.80 -12.32
CA VAL A 81 -4.32 8.35 -13.42
C VAL A 81 -5.22 8.86 -14.55
N LYS A 82 -6.25 8.11 -14.90
CA LYS A 82 -7.20 8.53 -15.93
C LYS A 82 -8.01 9.75 -15.52
N GLU A 83 -8.44 9.81 -14.27
CA GLU A 83 -9.21 10.94 -13.75
C GLU A 83 -8.40 12.23 -13.69
N LEU A 84 -7.08 12.14 -13.52
CA LEU A 84 -6.21 13.30 -13.60
C LEU A 84 -6.09 13.84 -15.02
N ASN A 85 -6.40 13.03 -16.02
CA ASN A 85 -6.35 13.40 -17.43
C ASN A 85 -5.01 14.02 -17.84
N MET A 86 -3.92 13.40 -17.41
CA MET A 86 -2.56 13.85 -17.71
C MET A 86 -1.98 12.97 -18.83
N PRO A 87 -1.59 13.56 -19.99
CA PRO A 87 -1.17 12.76 -21.14
C PRO A 87 0.04 11.84 -20.90
N TRP A 88 0.95 12.23 -20.03
CA TRP A 88 2.14 11.41 -19.77
C TRP A 88 1.86 10.16 -18.94
N PHE A 89 0.64 10.02 -18.43
CA PHE A 89 0.24 8.81 -17.70
C PHE A 89 -0.48 7.79 -18.57
N ASP A 90 -0.65 8.04 -19.86
CA ASP A 90 -1.41 7.17 -20.74
C ASP A 90 -0.86 5.74 -20.82
N LYS A 91 0.41 5.55 -20.50
CA LYS A 91 1.09 4.25 -20.58
C LYS A 91 1.27 3.58 -19.22
N TYR A 92 0.56 4.05 -18.26
CA TYR A 92 0.63 3.45 -16.93
C TYR A 92 0.34 1.94 -16.94
#